data_4ebe1fa3d370fdd6dc80c657ae4eed85
#
_entry.id   4ebe1fa3d370fdd6dc80c657ae4eed85
#
_cell.length_a   1.000
_cell.length_b   1.000
_cell.length_c   1.000
_cell.angle_alpha   90.00
_cell.angle_beta   90.00
_cell.angle_gamma   90.00
#
_symmetry.space_group_name_H-M   'P 1'
#
loop_
_entity.id
_entity.type
_entity.pdbx_description
1 polymer ?
#
loop_
_entity_poly.entity_id
_entity_poly.type
_entity_poly.pdbx_seq_one_letter_code
_entity_poly.pdbx_strand_id
1 'polypeptide(L)'
;NSNSIIRRMRSAFNKEDASFKVRGINKEKMIPLMRDKPFGVGLGLSGGRMERFAINSKLSELPPDSLLTMYWLETGIVGLSLYLSLLVLIFIRASYIAMFIIKDKQLKNILFSIIAGLAGVFVAAYANDITTYPNGILICILFVFLFIAPYYDKELTQNEPTT
;
A
#
# COMPACT_ATOMS: atom_id res chain seq x y z
N ASN A 1 -5.91 -23.40 26.97
CA ASN A 1 -4.85 -22.56 26.35
C ASN A 1 -5.25 -22.23 24.91
N SER A 2 -6.20 -21.33 24.73
CA SER A 2 -6.49 -20.76 23.41
C SER A 2 -5.31 -19.91 23.01
N ASN A 3 -4.60 -20.33 21.96
CA ASN A 3 -3.46 -19.60 21.42
C ASN A 3 -3.90 -18.15 21.12
N SER A 4 -3.23 -17.18 21.72
CA SER A 4 -3.56 -15.74 21.61
C SER A 4 -3.61 -15.26 20.15
N ILE A 5 -2.82 -15.92 19.27
CA ILE A 5 -2.77 -15.67 17.84
C ILE A 5 -4.10 -16.05 17.16
N ILE A 6 -4.63 -17.26 17.46
CA ILE A 6 -5.91 -17.75 16.91
C ILE A 6 -7.06 -16.83 17.35
N ARG A 7 -7.05 -16.38 18.60
CA ARG A 7 -8.05 -15.46 19.11
C ARG A 7 -7.98 -14.09 18.42
N ARG A 8 -6.79 -13.55 18.15
CA ARG A 8 -6.59 -12.32 17.39
C ARG A 8 -7.02 -12.46 15.93
N MET A 9 -6.71 -13.58 15.28
CA MET A 9 -7.17 -13.84 13.91
C MET A 9 -8.69 -13.95 13.83
N ARG A 10 -9.33 -14.55 14.83
CA ARG A 10 -10.79 -14.68 14.90
C ARG A 10 -11.49 -13.35 15.19
N SER A 11 -10.89 -12.48 16.02
CA SER A 11 -11.42 -11.16 16.33
C SER A 11 -11.27 -10.18 15.16
N ALA A 12 -10.26 -10.35 14.30
CA ALA A 12 -10.04 -9.50 13.13
C ALA A 12 -11.21 -9.48 12.12
N PHE A 13 -12.05 -10.53 12.13
CA PHE A 13 -13.28 -10.64 11.31
C PHE A 13 -14.55 -10.25 12.07
N ASN A 14 -14.45 -9.89 13.35
CA ASN A 14 -15.61 -9.52 14.15
C ASN A 14 -15.83 -7.99 14.08
N LYS A 15 -16.98 -7.56 13.56
CA LYS A 15 -17.38 -6.14 13.50
C LYS A 15 -17.52 -5.48 14.88
N GLU A 16 -17.59 -6.28 15.94
CA GLU A 16 -17.64 -5.79 17.33
C GLU A 16 -16.27 -5.59 17.96
N ASP A 17 -15.19 -5.90 17.24
CA ASP A 17 -13.83 -5.68 17.72
C ASP A 17 -13.63 -4.20 18.04
N ALA A 18 -13.06 -3.91 19.21
CA ALA A 18 -12.82 -2.56 19.69
C ALA A 18 -11.98 -1.74 18.68
N SER A 19 -11.02 -2.37 18.02
CA SER A 19 -10.17 -1.73 16.99
C SER A 19 -10.99 -1.31 15.76
N PHE A 20 -11.98 -2.12 15.36
CA PHE A 20 -12.84 -1.79 14.23
C PHE A 20 -13.78 -0.61 14.55
N LYS A 21 -14.35 -0.60 15.77
CA LYS A 21 -15.20 0.50 16.25
C LYS A 21 -14.43 1.81 16.35
N VAL A 22 -13.20 1.78 16.88
CA VAL A 22 -12.35 2.99 17.01
C VAL A 22 -12.02 3.57 15.62
N ARG A 23 -11.69 2.73 14.63
CA ARG A 23 -11.46 3.18 13.24
C ARG A 23 -12.70 3.85 12.64
N GLY A 24 -13.89 3.27 12.87
CA GLY A 24 -15.16 3.85 12.44
C GLY A 24 -15.38 5.24 13.04
N ILE A 25 -15.23 5.38 14.35
CA ILE A 25 -15.37 6.64 15.07
C ILE A 25 -14.35 7.69 14.59
N ASN A 26 -13.08 7.30 14.41
CA ASN A 26 -12.06 8.19 13.90
C ASN A 26 -12.38 8.67 12.47
N LYS A 27 -12.84 7.78 11.61
CA LYS A 27 -13.24 8.12 10.25
C LYS A 27 -14.43 9.09 10.23
N GLU A 28 -15.45 8.86 11.05
CA GLU A 28 -16.60 9.76 11.17
C GLU A 28 -16.19 11.16 11.65
N LYS A 29 -15.24 11.27 12.55
CA LYS A 29 -14.68 12.55 13.00
C LYS A 29 -13.83 13.24 11.93
N MET A 30 -13.14 12.48 11.09
CA MET A 30 -12.27 13.00 10.02
C MET A 30 -13.08 13.56 8.85
N ILE A 31 -14.20 12.95 8.48
CA ILE A 31 -15.02 13.34 7.31
C ILE A 31 -15.38 14.83 7.33
N PRO A 32 -15.97 15.40 8.39
CA PRO A 32 -16.33 16.81 8.41
C PRO A 32 -15.12 17.75 8.34
N LEU A 33 -13.96 17.33 8.88
CA LEU A 33 -12.73 18.12 8.85
C LEU A 33 -12.08 18.17 7.47
N MET A 34 -12.37 17.17 6.63
CA MET A 34 -11.80 17.00 5.28
C MET A 34 -12.72 17.48 4.17
N ARG A 35 -14.00 17.78 4.48
CA ARG A 35 -15.01 18.12 3.49
C ARG A 35 -14.61 19.28 2.55
N ASP A 36 -13.98 20.31 3.14
CA ASP A 36 -13.60 21.52 2.41
C ASP A 36 -12.12 21.51 2.01
N LYS A 37 -11.45 20.34 2.08
CA LYS A 37 -10.02 20.17 1.78
C LYS A 37 -9.78 19.13 0.69
N PRO A 38 -10.11 19.41 -0.56
CA PRO A 38 -9.94 18.45 -1.66
C PRO A 38 -8.48 18.06 -1.90
N PHE A 39 -7.51 18.89 -1.52
CA PHE A 39 -6.08 18.65 -1.62
C PHE A 39 -5.44 18.24 -0.28
N GLY A 40 -6.25 17.97 0.75
CA GLY A 40 -5.75 17.54 2.05
C GLY A 40 -5.23 18.67 2.93
N VAL A 41 -4.51 18.27 3.99
CA VAL A 41 -3.92 19.22 4.96
C VAL A 41 -2.44 19.49 4.70
N GLY A 42 -1.82 18.71 3.84
CA GLY A 42 -0.39 18.79 3.52
C GLY A 42 0.38 17.52 3.89
N LEU A 43 1.42 17.25 3.13
CA LEU A 43 2.27 16.06 3.32
C LEU A 43 2.97 16.11 4.69
N GLY A 44 2.95 14.96 5.38
CA GLY A 44 3.56 14.80 6.70
C GLY A 44 2.80 15.46 7.85
N LEU A 45 1.61 16.01 7.60
CA LEU A 45 0.78 16.67 8.61
C LEU A 45 -0.35 15.77 9.13
N SER A 46 -0.24 14.46 8.99
CA SER A 46 -1.20 13.50 9.52
C SER A 46 -0.70 12.79 10.78
N GLY A 47 -1.60 12.59 11.75
CA GLY A 47 -1.35 11.82 12.96
C GLY A 47 -0.19 12.34 13.83
N GLY A 48 0.54 11.44 14.48
CA GLY A 48 1.64 11.77 15.39
C GLY A 48 2.82 12.52 14.76
N ARG A 49 2.90 12.59 13.42
CA ARG A 49 3.86 13.46 12.72
C ARG A 49 3.47 14.92 12.84
N MET A 50 2.19 15.21 12.94
CA MET A 50 1.66 16.56 13.09
C MET A 50 1.96 17.17 14.48
N GLU A 51 2.11 16.35 15.51
CA GLU A 51 2.49 16.80 16.85
C GLU A 51 3.82 17.56 16.87
N ARG A 52 4.73 17.23 15.92
CA ARG A 52 6.02 17.93 15.80
C ARG A 52 5.93 19.31 15.16
N PHE A 53 4.89 19.58 14.37
CA PHE A 53 4.78 20.79 13.55
C PHE A 53 3.56 21.65 13.85
N ALA A 54 2.50 21.08 14.39
CA ALA A 54 1.25 21.77 14.65
C ALA A 54 0.65 21.28 16.00
N ILE A 55 1.26 21.73 17.08
CA ILE A 55 0.77 21.54 18.45
C ILE A 55 -0.60 22.21 18.54
N ASN A 56 -1.67 21.45 18.82
CA ASN A 56 -3.08 21.89 18.96
C ASN A 56 -3.98 21.79 17.71
N SER A 57 -3.66 21.01 16.70
CA SER A 57 -4.65 20.75 15.66
C SER A 57 -5.55 19.58 16.06
N LYS A 58 -6.86 19.71 15.82
CA LYS A 58 -7.85 18.62 16.04
C LYS A 58 -7.53 17.34 15.24
N LEU A 59 -6.66 17.44 14.26
CA LEU A 59 -6.22 16.33 13.42
C LEU A 59 -5.04 15.55 14.02
N SER A 60 -4.24 16.15 14.92
CA SER A 60 -3.17 15.46 15.62
C SER A 60 -3.68 14.40 16.59
N GLU A 61 -4.89 14.59 17.11
CA GLU A 61 -5.56 13.65 18.02
C GLU A 61 -6.16 12.42 17.29
N LEU A 62 -6.21 12.44 15.95
CA LEU A 62 -6.80 11.40 15.12
C LEU A 62 -5.71 10.65 14.35
N PRO A 63 -5.12 9.59 14.93
CA PRO A 63 -4.10 8.81 14.22
C PRO A 63 -4.71 8.17 12.97
N PRO A 64 -4.04 8.27 11.80
CA PRO A 64 -4.45 7.54 10.61
C PRO A 64 -4.15 6.06 10.81
N ASP A 65 -5.19 5.25 10.93
CA ASP A 65 -5.08 3.80 11.19
C ASP A 65 -4.77 2.99 9.93
N SER A 66 -4.73 3.62 8.76
CA SER A 66 -4.44 2.95 7.49
C SER A 66 -3.70 3.88 6.52
N LEU A 67 -2.98 3.27 5.59
CA LEU A 67 -2.29 3.97 4.52
C LEU A 67 -3.24 4.87 3.71
N LEU A 68 -4.41 4.36 3.36
CA LEU A 68 -5.39 5.13 2.57
C LEU A 68 -5.93 6.33 3.33
N THR A 69 -6.16 6.18 4.63
CA THR A 69 -6.59 7.30 5.49
C THR A 69 -5.50 8.35 5.61
N MET A 70 -4.23 7.94 5.72
CA MET A 70 -3.10 8.83 5.76
C MET A 70 -2.98 9.64 4.46
N TYR A 71 -3.00 8.98 3.28
CA TYR A 71 -2.97 9.67 2.00
C TYR A 71 -4.16 10.60 1.81
N TRP A 72 -5.36 10.17 2.21
CA TRP A 72 -6.54 11.02 2.14
C TRP A 72 -6.41 12.29 3.01
N LEU A 73 -5.89 12.18 4.22
CA LEU A 73 -5.67 13.34 5.09
C LEU A 73 -4.61 14.27 4.50
N GLU A 74 -3.48 13.74 4.04
CA GLU A 74 -2.35 14.53 3.59
C GLU A 74 -2.58 15.17 2.22
N THR A 75 -3.17 14.44 1.27
CA THR A 75 -3.29 14.85 -0.15
C THR A 75 -4.73 15.05 -0.61
N GLY A 76 -5.71 14.84 0.27
CA GLY A 76 -7.12 14.93 -0.03
C GLY A 76 -7.62 13.84 -0.97
N ILE A 77 -8.86 13.99 -1.41
CA ILE A 77 -9.47 13.04 -2.33
C ILE A 77 -8.79 13.06 -3.71
N VAL A 78 -8.26 14.22 -4.13
CA VAL A 78 -7.56 14.37 -5.41
C VAL A 78 -6.26 13.57 -5.38
N GLY A 79 -5.42 13.75 -4.36
CA GLY A 79 -4.16 13.01 -4.25
C GLY A 79 -4.36 11.52 -4.02
N LEU A 80 -5.35 11.13 -3.22
CA LEU A 80 -5.70 9.72 -3.02
C LEU A 80 -6.13 9.07 -4.34
N SER A 81 -6.98 9.73 -5.14
CA SER A 81 -7.43 9.17 -6.42
C SER A 81 -6.29 9.05 -7.42
N LEU A 82 -5.39 10.03 -7.49
CA LEU A 82 -4.17 9.96 -8.30
C LEU A 82 -3.27 8.81 -7.86
N TYR A 83 -3.05 8.66 -6.56
CA TYR A 83 -2.24 7.56 -6.02
C TYR A 83 -2.81 6.19 -6.38
N LEU A 84 -4.11 5.99 -6.18
CA LEU A 84 -4.77 4.72 -6.51
C LEU A 84 -4.75 4.45 -8.02
N SER A 85 -4.99 5.46 -8.85
CA SER A 85 -4.91 5.34 -10.31
C SER A 85 -3.52 4.95 -10.77
N LEU A 86 -2.47 5.61 -10.23
CA LEU A 86 -1.08 5.29 -10.55
C LEU A 86 -0.74 3.86 -10.12
N LEU A 87 -1.16 3.44 -8.93
CA LEU A 87 -0.94 2.09 -8.43
C LEU A 87 -1.57 1.04 -9.34
N VAL A 88 -2.82 1.23 -9.75
CA VAL A 88 -3.52 0.35 -10.70
C VAL A 88 -2.79 0.27 -12.03
N LEU A 89 -2.36 1.41 -12.57
CA LEU A 89 -1.59 1.45 -13.82
C LEU A 89 -0.25 0.69 -13.72
N ILE A 90 0.46 0.82 -12.60
CA ILE A 90 1.69 0.08 -12.32
C ILE A 90 1.42 -1.43 -12.31
N PHE A 91 0.37 -1.89 -11.62
CA PHE A 91 0.01 -3.30 -11.57
C PHE A 91 -0.42 -3.85 -12.94
N ILE A 92 -1.21 -3.09 -13.70
CA ILE A 92 -1.60 -3.47 -15.06
C ILE A 92 -0.35 -3.60 -15.94
N ARG A 93 0.55 -2.63 -15.89
CA ARG A 93 1.78 -2.64 -16.69
C ARG A 93 2.72 -3.78 -16.29
N ALA A 94 2.91 -4.02 -15.00
CA ALA A 94 3.72 -5.12 -14.49
C ALA A 94 3.15 -6.49 -14.92
N SER A 95 1.83 -6.66 -14.81
CA SER A 95 1.15 -7.87 -15.26
C SER A 95 1.28 -8.08 -16.77
N TYR A 96 1.13 -7.01 -17.55
CA TYR A 96 1.33 -7.07 -19.00
C TYR A 96 2.76 -7.51 -19.35
N ILE A 97 3.78 -6.95 -18.70
CA ILE A 97 5.18 -7.36 -18.90
C ILE A 97 5.36 -8.84 -18.59
N ALA A 98 4.88 -9.29 -17.42
CA ALA A 98 5.03 -10.69 -17.01
C ALA A 98 4.28 -11.66 -17.93
N MET A 99 3.09 -11.29 -18.46
CA MET A 99 2.29 -12.17 -19.28
C MET A 99 2.78 -12.26 -20.73
N PHE A 100 3.11 -11.11 -21.34
CA PHE A 100 3.26 -11.00 -22.79
C PHE A 100 4.69 -10.69 -23.26
N ILE A 101 5.54 -10.13 -22.41
CA ILE A 101 6.89 -9.73 -22.82
C ILE A 101 7.92 -10.78 -22.41
N ILE A 102 7.82 -11.34 -21.21
CA ILE A 102 8.78 -12.29 -20.66
C ILE A 102 8.61 -13.66 -21.32
N LYS A 103 9.69 -14.20 -21.83
CA LYS A 103 9.74 -15.52 -22.50
C LYS A 103 10.25 -16.62 -21.56
N ASP A 104 11.25 -16.31 -20.73
CA ASP A 104 11.79 -17.26 -19.78
C ASP A 104 10.75 -17.66 -18.74
N LYS A 105 10.52 -18.96 -18.59
CA LYS A 105 9.48 -19.51 -17.71
C LYS A 105 9.78 -19.31 -16.23
N GLN A 106 11.06 -19.37 -15.84
CA GLN A 106 11.44 -19.23 -14.43
C GLN A 106 11.29 -17.77 -14.01
N LEU A 107 11.81 -16.84 -14.81
CA LEU A 107 11.67 -15.41 -14.59
C LEU A 107 10.20 -15.00 -14.53
N LYS A 108 9.38 -15.51 -15.45
CA LYS A 108 7.94 -15.28 -15.47
C LYS A 108 7.24 -15.68 -14.15
N ASN A 109 7.55 -16.87 -13.64
CA ASN A 109 6.98 -17.35 -12.37
C ASN A 109 7.42 -16.47 -11.17
N ILE A 110 8.68 -16.01 -11.15
CA ILE A 110 9.19 -15.10 -10.13
C ILE A 110 8.41 -13.78 -10.17
N LEU A 111 8.21 -13.20 -11.36
CA LEU A 111 7.48 -11.94 -11.53
C LEU A 111 6.02 -12.06 -11.07
N PHE A 112 5.33 -13.16 -11.42
CA PHE A 112 3.97 -13.40 -10.90
C PHE A 112 3.93 -13.52 -9.39
N SER A 113 4.92 -14.19 -8.78
CA SER A 113 5.01 -14.30 -7.33
C SER A 113 5.21 -12.93 -6.66
N ILE A 114 6.05 -12.07 -7.24
CA ILE A 114 6.27 -10.70 -6.76
C ILE A 114 4.99 -9.86 -6.91
N ILE A 115 4.31 -9.92 -8.06
CA ILE A 115 3.05 -9.19 -8.30
C ILE A 115 1.99 -9.61 -7.28
N ALA A 116 1.82 -10.92 -7.07
CA ALA A 116 0.87 -11.45 -6.09
C ALA A 116 1.21 -11.02 -4.65
N GLY A 117 2.50 -11.07 -4.29
CA GLY A 117 2.98 -10.61 -2.99
C GLY A 117 2.73 -9.13 -2.76
N LEU A 118 3.05 -8.29 -3.74
CA LEU A 118 2.78 -6.84 -3.69
C LEU A 118 1.28 -6.57 -3.59
N ALA A 119 0.43 -7.26 -4.35
CA ALA A 119 -1.02 -7.11 -4.24
C ALA A 119 -1.50 -7.45 -2.82
N GLY A 120 -1.00 -8.53 -2.21
CA GLY A 120 -1.28 -8.88 -0.82
C GLY A 120 -0.85 -7.80 0.18
N VAL A 121 0.34 -7.19 -0.02
CA VAL A 121 0.82 -6.07 0.81
C VAL A 121 -0.12 -4.88 0.70
N PHE A 122 -0.59 -4.50 -0.50
CA PHE A 122 -1.51 -3.37 -0.66
C PHE A 122 -2.91 -3.65 -0.10
N VAL A 123 -3.39 -4.89 -0.16
CA VAL A 123 -4.62 -5.30 0.55
C VAL A 123 -4.44 -5.17 2.07
N ALA A 124 -3.31 -5.59 2.61
CA ALA A 124 -3.02 -5.45 4.03
C ALA A 124 -2.82 -3.98 4.46
N ALA A 125 -2.33 -3.12 3.55
CA ALA A 125 -2.17 -1.68 3.77
C ALA A 125 -3.50 -0.92 3.97
N TYR A 126 -4.62 -1.53 3.57
CA TYR A 126 -5.95 -1.01 3.92
C TYR A 126 -6.19 -0.97 5.43
N ALA A 127 -5.65 -1.93 6.16
CA ALA A 127 -5.83 -2.06 7.61
C ALA A 127 -4.67 -1.51 8.44
N ASN A 128 -3.51 -1.28 7.82
CA ASN A 128 -2.29 -0.84 8.51
C ASN A 128 -1.43 0.04 7.60
N ASP A 129 -0.60 0.89 8.20
CA ASP A 129 0.45 1.61 7.49
C ASP A 129 1.70 0.72 7.36
N ILE A 130 1.71 -0.16 6.33
CA ILE A 130 2.83 -1.09 6.08
C ILE A 130 3.86 -0.50 5.12
N THR A 131 3.57 0.62 4.49
CA THR A 131 4.43 1.20 3.44
C THR A 131 5.45 2.19 3.96
N THR A 132 5.46 2.45 5.28
CA THR A 132 6.47 3.27 5.92
C THR A 132 7.83 2.58 5.93
N TYR A 133 8.89 3.39 6.13
CA TYR A 133 10.25 2.88 6.28
C TYR A 133 10.34 1.77 7.35
N PRO A 134 11.04 0.64 7.10
CA PRO A 134 11.86 0.34 5.91
C PRO A 134 11.10 -0.36 4.76
N ASN A 135 9.85 -0.77 4.97
CA ASN A 135 9.09 -1.58 4.01
C ASN A 135 8.86 -0.87 2.67
N GLY A 136 8.68 0.46 2.70
CA GLY A 136 8.50 1.25 1.49
C GLY A 136 9.67 1.12 0.51
N ILE A 137 10.91 1.05 1.02
CA ILE A 137 12.10 0.84 0.17
C ILE A 137 12.05 -0.52 -0.51
N LEU A 138 11.70 -1.57 0.23
CA LEU A 138 11.58 -2.92 -0.34
C LEU A 138 10.52 -2.97 -1.43
N ILE A 139 9.36 -2.35 -1.22
CA ILE A 139 8.29 -2.26 -2.20
C ILE A 139 8.77 -1.56 -3.47
N CYS A 140 9.50 -0.43 -3.34
CA CYS A 140 10.07 0.28 -4.47
C CYS A 140 11.07 -0.60 -5.25
N ILE A 141 11.96 -1.32 -4.57
CA ILE A 141 12.92 -2.24 -5.19
C ILE A 141 12.18 -3.33 -5.97
N LEU A 142 11.13 -3.91 -5.41
CA LEU A 142 10.34 -4.94 -6.07
C LEU A 142 9.64 -4.39 -7.33
N PHE A 143 9.09 -3.17 -7.28
CA PHE A 143 8.54 -2.53 -8.48
C PHE A 143 9.61 -2.28 -9.54
N VAL A 144 10.78 -1.76 -9.17
CA VAL A 144 11.88 -1.55 -10.11
C VAL A 144 12.25 -2.87 -10.78
N PHE A 145 12.37 -3.97 -10.02
CA PHE A 145 12.67 -5.29 -10.56
C PHE A 145 11.65 -5.75 -11.60
N LEU A 146 10.35 -5.52 -11.38
CA LEU A 146 9.30 -5.85 -12.36
C LEU A 146 9.49 -5.13 -13.70
N PHE A 147 9.97 -3.88 -13.68
CA PHE A 147 10.13 -3.07 -14.90
C PHE A 147 11.44 -3.30 -15.62
N ILE A 148 12.51 -3.73 -14.94
CA ILE A 148 13.81 -4.06 -15.57
C ILE A 148 13.86 -5.52 -16.02
N ALA A 149 12.93 -6.38 -15.61
CA ALA A 149 12.89 -7.80 -15.96
C ALA A 149 13.02 -8.10 -17.47
N PRO A 150 12.43 -7.33 -18.41
CA PRO A 150 12.60 -7.55 -19.84
C PRO A 150 14.05 -7.44 -20.33
N TYR A 151 14.89 -6.68 -19.64
CA TYR A 151 16.31 -6.60 -19.95
C TYR A 151 17.01 -7.93 -19.65
N TYR A 152 16.77 -8.47 -18.46
CA TYR A 152 17.31 -9.76 -18.05
C TYR A 152 16.78 -10.94 -18.88
N ASP A 153 15.51 -10.90 -19.28
CA ASP A 153 14.92 -11.93 -20.14
C ASP A 153 15.65 -12.05 -21.49
N LYS A 154 16.08 -10.92 -22.06
CA LYS A 154 16.88 -10.91 -23.30
C LYS A 154 18.26 -11.55 -23.11
N GLU A 155 18.95 -11.26 -22.01
CA GLU A 155 20.24 -11.84 -21.70
C GLU A 155 20.14 -13.37 -21.48
N LEU A 156 19.12 -13.83 -20.76
CA LEU A 156 18.87 -15.24 -20.51
C LEU A 156 18.60 -16.00 -21.80
N THR A 157 17.74 -15.46 -22.67
CA THR A 157 17.39 -16.09 -23.96
C THR A 157 18.51 -16.06 -25.00
N GLN A 158 19.46 -15.13 -24.92
CA GLN A 158 20.62 -15.09 -25.79
C GLN A 158 21.74 -16.07 -25.39
N ASN A 159 21.81 -16.40 -24.11
CA ASN A 159 22.84 -17.28 -23.54
C ASN A 159 22.39 -18.76 -23.47
N GLU A 160 21.18 -19.11 -23.88
CA GLU A 160 20.79 -20.51 -24.02
C GLU A 160 21.53 -21.11 -25.21
N PRO A 161 22.38 -22.18 -25.01
CA PRO A 161 23.03 -22.86 -26.09
C PRO A 161 21.93 -23.45 -26.99
N THR A 162 21.96 -23.12 -28.29
CA THR A 162 21.12 -23.76 -29.30
C THR A 162 21.48 -25.26 -29.34
N THR A 163 20.68 -26.06 -28.60
CA THR A 163 20.72 -27.53 -28.68
C THR A 163 19.91 -28.02 -29.85
#